data_7f309d9fa7ca1d563326f55ff66e3ff4
#
_entry.id   7f309d9fa7ca1d563326f55ff66e3ff4
#
_cell.length_a   1.000
_cell.length_b   1.000
_cell.length_c   1.000
_cell.angle_alpha   90.00
_cell.angle_beta   90.00
_cell.angle_gamma   90.00
#
_symmetry.space_group_name_H-M   'P 1'
#
loop_
_entity.id
_entity.type
_entity.pdbx_description
1 polymer ?
#
loop_
_entity_poly.entity_id
_entity_poly.type
_entity_poly.pdbx_seq_one_letter_code
_entity_poly.pdbx_strand_id
1 'polypeptide(L)'
;MPGDQAWTSTVSPAWFFFLPWPLLLTFFYRQMTELVQAGNIYIAQPPLYLVKRGSEKRYLHNEDELREYLMSKATEDLAVEIPKSKIKYKGKQLIDKMHALTAFTAIHEKLSRRLGEGALLDLLLETITSRSDFNNSDAFFRIYLGERKSLKALLPALAKRNNYTGEITFDEEHGLHQLVVRRGHASPVLIHYNLLSSAEFK
;
A
#
# COMPACT_ATOMS: atom_id res chain seq x y z
N MET A 1 18.16 1.26 -44.17
CA MET A 1 16.95 0.71 -43.57
C MET A 1 17.30 -0.61 -42.90
N PRO A 2 17.42 -0.76 -41.61
CA PRO A 2 17.45 -2.03 -40.92
C PRO A 2 16.08 -2.30 -40.32
N GLY A 3 15.61 -3.54 -40.57
CA GLY A 3 14.26 -4.01 -40.33
C GLY A 3 13.84 -4.09 -38.87
N ASP A 4 12.59 -3.82 -38.69
CA ASP A 4 11.80 -4.01 -37.49
C ASP A 4 11.79 -5.48 -37.06
N GLN A 5 12.61 -5.83 -36.06
CA GLN A 5 12.46 -7.09 -35.37
C GLN A 5 11.33 -6.92 -34.33
N ALA A 6 10.12 -7.24 -34.76
CA ALA A 6 8.99 -7.43 -33.87
C ALA A 6 9.32 -8.53 -32.85
N TRP A 7 9.46 -8.16 -31.60
CA TRP A 7 9.52 -9.10 -30.48
C TRP A 7 8.14 -9.71 -30.28
N THR A 8 7.86 -10.82 -30.92
CA THR A 8 6.72 -11.66 -30.60
C THR A 8 7.02 -12.30 -29.25
N SER A 9 6.49 -11.72 -28.17
CA SER A 9 6.40 -12.39 -26.87
C SER A 9 5.44 -13.57 -27.02
N THR A 10 5.97 -14.75 -27.24
CA THR A 10 5.22 -16.00 -27.12
C THR A 10 4.87 -16.18 -25.64
N VAL A 11 3.71 -15.66 -25.25
CA VAL A 11 3.14 -15.94 -23.94
C VAL A 11 2.79 -17.41 -23.92
N SER A 12 3.65 -18.22 -23.33
CA SER A 12 3.31 -19.61 -23.02
C SER A 12 2.11 -19.60 -22.10
N PRO A 13 1.00 -20.25 -22.46
CA PRO A 13 -0.18 -20.23 -21.63
C PRO A 13 0.14 -20.82 -20.25
N ALA A 14 -0.16 -20.07 -19.20
CA ALA A 14 0.20 -20.40 -17.81
C ALA A 14 -0.27 -21.80 -17.38
N TRP A 15 -1.32 -22.36 -18.00
CA TRP A 15 -1.79 -23.72 -17.74
C TRP A 15 -0.79 -24.82 -18.11
N PHE A 16 0.16 -24.57 -19.03
CA PHE A 16 1.18 -25.52 -19.39
C PHE A 16 2.21 -25.76 -18.26
N PHE A 17 2.37 -24.78 -17.37
CA PHE A 17 3.24 -24.90 -16.20
C PHE A 17 2.53 -25.54 -14.98
N PHE A 18 1.21 -25.46 -14.90
CA PHE A 18 0.47 -25.97 -13.73
C PHE A 18 0.25 -27.49 -13.77
N LEU A 19 0.12 -28.09 -14.95
CA LEU A 19 -0.22 -29.52 -15.06
C LEU A 19 0.96 -30.47 -14.84
N PRO A 20 2.16 -30.27 -15.40
CA PRO A 20 3.25 -31.23 -15.28
C PRO A 20 3.91 -31.25 -13.89
N TRP A 21 3.98 -30.13 -13.18
CA TRP A 21 4.67 -30.07 -11.89
C TRP A 21 4.00 -30.88 -10.77
N PRO A 22 2.70 -30.77 -10.53
CA PRO A 22 2.02 -31.62 -9.55
C PRO A 22 2.09 -33.11 -9.89
N LEU A 23 1.99 -33.44 -11.18
CA LEU A 23 2.12 -34.81 -11.65
C LEU A 23 3.54 -35.37 -11.44
N LEU A 24 4.57 -34.60 -11.76
CA LEU A 24 5.96 -34.98 -11.51
C LEU A 24 6.24 -35.15 -10.02
N LEU A 25 5.81 -34.20 -9.19
CA LEU A 25 5.96 -34.30 -7.73
C LEU A 25 5.22 -35.51 -7.17
N THR A 26 3.99 -35.77 -7.66
CA THR A 26 3.22 -36.94 -7.27
C THR A 26 3.91 -38.24 -7.70
N PHE A 27 4.48 -38.26 -8.90
CA PHE A 27 5.26 -39.40 -9.40
C PHE A 27 6.47 -39.67 -8.49
N PHE A 28 7.30 -38.66 -8.21
CA PHE A 28 8.44 -38.81 -7.32
C PHE A 28 8.04 -39.26 -5.92
N TYR A 29 6.97 -38.67 -5.37
CA TYR A 29 6.49 -39.02 -4.06
C TYR A 29 6.00 -40.47 -3.99
N ARG A 30 5.37 -41.00 -5.05
CA ARG A 30 4.81 -42.37 -5.06
C ARG A 30 5.83 -43.43 -5.49
N GLN A 31 6.70 -43.13 -6.43
CA GLN A 31 7.61 -44.11 -7.04
C GLN A 31 9.05 -44.00 -6.51
N MET A 32 9.44 -42.87 -5.97
CA MET A 32 10.80 -42.60 -5.49
C MET A 32 10.78 -41.92 -4.12
N THR A 33 10.07 -42.49 -3.19
CA THR A 33 9.86 -41.94 -1.84
C THR A 33 11.16 -41.71 -1.09
N GLU A 34 12.15 -42.57 -1.29
CA GLU A 34 13.47 -42.45 -0.67
C GLU A 34 14.20 -41.18 -1.10
N LEU A 35 14.09 -40.77 -2.36
CA LEU A 35 14.68 -39.53 -2.85
C LEU A 35 14.01 -38.30 -2.24
N VAL A 36 12.69 -38.37 -2.03
CA VAL A 36 11.94 -37.28 -1.39
C VAL A 36 12.33 -37.16 0.08
N GLN A 37 12.39 -38.29 0.80
CA GLN A 37 12.75 -38.32 2.23
C GLN A 37 14.21 -37.91 2.47
N ALA A 38 15.11 -38.25 1.53
CA ALA A 38 16.50 -37.84 1.59
C ALA A 38 16.72 -36.34 1.24
N GLY A 39 15.64 -35.62 0.84
CA GLY A 39 15.74 -34.20 0.50
C GLY A 39 16.51 -33.91 -0.81
N ASN A 40 16.60 -34.90 -1.72
CA ASN A 40 17.38 -34.80 -2.95
C ASN A 40 16.57 -34.26 -4.16
N ILE A 41 15.35 -33.76 -3.92
CA ILE A 41 14.54 -33.13 -4.95
C ILE A 41 14.64 -31.62 -4.84
N TYR A 42 15.13 -30.99 -5.91
CA TYR A 42 15.31 -29.54 -6.01
C TYR A 42 14.45 -28.98 -7.13
N ILE A 43 13.74 -27.89 -6.86
CA ILE A 43 13.00 -27.15 -7.88
C ILE A 43 13.85 -25.95 -8.27
N ALA A 44 14.32 -25.92 -9.51
CA ALA A 44 15.04 -24.78 -10.03
C ALA A 44 14.09 -23.60 -10.26
N GLN A 45 14.38 -22.47 -9.65
CA GLN A 45 13.67 -21.20 -9.88
C GLN A 45 14.57 -20.30 -10.74
N PRO A 46 14.31 -20.18 -12.05
CA PRO A 46 15.08 -19.28 -12.89
C PRO A 46 14.81 -17.83 -12.47
N PRO A 47 15.81 -16.94 -12.53
CA PRO A 47 15.61 -15.52 -12.27
C PRO A 47 14.65 -14.92 -13.32
N LEU A 48 13.70 -14.10 -12.85
CA LEU A 48 12.69 -13.49 -13.72
C LEU A 48 13.23 -12.30 -14.51
N TYR A 49 14.23 -11.60 -13.95
CA TYR A 49 14.74 -10.35 -14.52
C TYR A 49 16.25 -10.41 -14.70
N LEU A 50 16.70 -9.85 -15.82
CA LEU A 50 18.11 -9.54 -16.06
C LEU A 50 18.27 -8.04 -16.23
N VAL A 51 18.92 -7.38 -15.29
CA VAL A 51 19.27 -5.97 -15.40
C VAL A 51 20.70 -5.85 -15.92
N LYS A 52 20.87 -5.06 -17.00
CA LYS A 52 22.16 -4.78 -17.60
C LYS A 52 22.42 -3.27 -17.56
N ARG A 53 23.55 -2.88 -16.97
CA ARG A 53 24.02 -1.49 -16.97
C ARG A 53 25.48 -1.45 -17.39
N GLY A 54 25.75 -1.02 -18.62
CA GLY A 54 27.11 -1.10 -19.18
C GLY A 54 27.61 -2.54 -19.25
N SER A 55 28.73 -2.83 -18.58
CA SER A 55 29.30 -4.16 -18.46
C SER A 55 28.71 -5.02 -17.32
N GLU A 56 28.03 -4.40 -16.37
CA GLU A 56 27.44 -5.08 -15.22
C GLU A 56 26.13 -5.79 -15.62
N LYS A 57 26.01 -7.07 -15.26
CA LYS A 57 24.80 -7.86 -15.44
C LYS A 57 24.39 -8.40 -14.08
N ARG A 58 23.14 -8.19 -13.68
CA ARG A 58 22.59 -8.70 -12.43
C ARG A 58 21.29 -9.44 -12.68
N TYR A 59 21.21 -10.67 -12.17
CA TYR A 59 19.99 -11.47 -12.21
C TYR A 59 19.18 -11.22 -10.94
N LEU A 60 17.88 -11.03 -11.09
CA LEU A 60 16.94 -10.78 -10.00
C LEU A 60 15.81 -11.80 -10.07
N HIS A 61 15.43 -12.35 -8.93
CA HIS A 61 14.54 -13.51 -8.87
C HIS A 61 13.07 -13.12 -8.85
N ASN A 62 12.76 -11.93 -8.35
CA ASN A 62 11.39 -11.46 -8.19
C ASN A 62 11.28 -9.95 -8.44
N GLU A 63 10.03 -9.48 -8.44
CA GLU A 63 9.70 -8.07 -8.67
C GLU A 63 10.16 -7.18 -7.51
N ASP A 64 10.18 -7.69 -6.29
CA ASP A 64 10.61 -6.93 -5.11
C ASP A 64 12.11 -6.63 -5.18
N GLU A 65 12.94 -7.62 -5.57
CA GLU A 65 14.37 -7.40 -5.81
C GLU A 65 14.62 -6.38 -6.93
N LEU A 66 13.80 -6.42 -8.00
CA LEU A 66 13.89 -5.44 -9.08
C LEU A 66 13.54 -4.03 -8.56
N ARG A 67 12.48 -3.91 -7.78
CA ARG A 67 12.06 -2.64 -7.18
C ARG A 67 13.12 -2.07 -6.25
N GLU A 68 13.68 -2.91 -5.39
CA GLU A 68 14.78 -2.53 -4.49
C GLU A 68 16.01 -2.07 -5.27
N TYR A 69 16.42 -2.82 -6.29
CA TYR A 69 17.54 -2.47 -7.15
C TYR A 69 17.32 -1.11 -7.83
N LEU A 70 16.14 -0.92 -8.45
CA LEU A 70 15.80 0.34 -9.12
C LEU A 70 15.77 1.51 -8.14
N MET A 71 15.19 1.32 -6.95
CA MET A 71 15.13 2.34 -5.92
C MET A 71 16.51 2.73 -5.40
N SER A 72 17.36 1.73 -5.14
CA SER A 72 18.76 1.94 -4.74
C SER A 72 19.52 2.75 -5.78
N LYS A 73 19.39 2.37 -7.06
CA LYS A 73 20.08 3.06 -8.16
C LYS A 73 19.56 4.47 -8.42
N ALA A 74 18.26 4.67 -8.32
CA ALA A 74 17.65 5.98 -8.49
C ALA A 74 18.05 6.98 -7.37
N THR A 75 18.33 6.47 -6.17
CA THR A 75 18.65 7.32 -5.00
C THR A 75 20.15 7.51 -4.76
N GLU A 76 21.04 6.84 -5.53
CA GLU A 76 22.50 6.93 -5.33
C GLU A 76 23.01 8.38 -5.33
N ASP A 77 22.56 9.18 -6.32
CA ASP A 77 23.02 10.54 -6.53
C ASP A 77 22.01 11.61 -6.11
N LEU A 78 20.88 11.19 -5.53
CA LEU A 78 19.79 12.09 -5.16
C LEU A 78 19.86 12.53 -3.70
N ALA A 79 19.50 13.78 -3.47
CA ALA A 79 19.23 14.32 -2.15
C ALA A 79 17.88 15.04 -2.17
N VAL A 80 17.00 14.68 -1.25
CA VAL A 80 15.70 15.32 -1.09
C VAL A 80 15.74 16.24 0.11
N GLU A 81 15.40 17.51 -0.09
CA GLU A 81 15.28 18.50 0.97
C GLU A 81 13.81 18.88 1.15
N ILE A 82 13.32 18.86 2.38
CA ILE A 82 11.99 19.33 2.71
C ILE A 82 12.06 20.81 3.02
N PRO A 83 11.46 21.71 2.20
CA PRO A 83 11.61 23.17 2.34
C PRO A 83 11.17 23.71 3.71
N LYS A 84 10.12 23.14 4.30
CA LYS A 84 9.57 23.59 5.59
C LYS A 84 10.46 23.26 6.80
N SER A 85 11.11 22.10 6.79
CA SER A 85 11.91 21.61 7.93
C SER A 85 13.43 21.70 7.69
N LYS A 86 13.86 22.04 6.47
CA LYS A 86 15.27 22.06 6.03
C LYS A 86 16.01 20.71 6.28
N ILE A 87 15.26 19.62 6.41
CA ILE A 87 15.82 18.29 6.59
C ILE A 87 16.20 17.74 5.22
N LYS A 88 17.43 17.22 5.12
CA LYS A 88 17.95 16.57 3.91
C LYS A 88 18.06 15.07 4.13
N TYR A 89 17.49 14.31 3.22
CA TYR A 89 17.60 12.85 3.18
C TYR A 89 18.51 12.44 2.04
N LYS A 90 19.49 11.54 2.32
CA LYS A 90 20.42 10.99 1.32
C LYS A 90 20.64 9.50 1.60
N GLY A 91 21.03 8.76 0.54
CA GLY A 91 21.43 7.37 0.63
C GLY A 91 20.39 6.50 1.33
N LYS A 92 20.81 5.69 2.31
CA LYS A 92 19.94 4.73 3.00
C LYS A 92 18.71 5.38 3.66
N GLN A 93 18.87 6.55 4.27
CA GLN A 93 17.74 7.27 4.88
C GLN A 93 16.67 7.67 3.86
N LEU A 94 17.10 8.04 2.64
CA LEU A 94 16.18 8.35 1.55
C LEU A 94 15.43 7.09 1.09
N ILE A 95 16.14 5.96 0.95
CA ILE A 95 15.53 4.68 0.57
C ILE A 95 14.48 4.25 1.60
N ASP A 96 14.80 4.30 2.89
CA ASP A 96 13.86 3.95 3.97
C ASP A 96 12.59 4.82 3.92
N LYS A 97 12.76 6.13 3.65
CA LYS A 97 11.62 7.05 3.50
C LYS A 97 10.81 6.78 2.24
N MET A 98 11.45 6.40 1.14
CA MET A 98 10.75 6.02 -0.10
C MET A 98 9.95 4.73 0.08
N HIS A 99 10.49 3.74 0.79
CA HIS A 99 9.74 2.52 1.14
C HIS A 99 8.50 2.85 1.99
N ALA A 100 8.68 3.66 3.03
CA ALA A 100 7.57 4.10 3.87
C ALA A 100 6.51 4.87 3.07
N LEU A 101 6.94 5.75 2.14
CA LEU A 101 6.04 6.49 1.27
C LEU A 101 5.27 5.56 0.31
N THR A 102 5.93 4.58 -0.28
CA THR A 102 5.27 3.60 -1.17
C THR A 102 4.22 2.79 -0.41
N ALA A 103 4.55 2.31 0.79
CA ALA A 103 3.60 1.60 1.65
C ALA A 103 2.41 2.50 2.03
N PHE A 104 2.68 3.73 2.43
CA PHE A 104 1.64 4.73 2.73
C PHE A 104 0.73 4.99 1.53
N THR A 105 1.31 5.19 0.34
CA THR A 105 0.53 5.46 -0.87
C THR A 105 -0.41 4.31 -1.22
N ALA A 106 0.04 3.07 -1.10
CA ALA A 106 -0.78 1.88 -1.35
C ALA A 106 -1.97 1.79 -0.39
N ILE A 107 -1.75 2.06 0.90
CA ILE A 107 -2.81 2.08 1.91
C ILE A 107 -3.76 3.26 1.69
N HIS A 108 -3.19 4.45 1.41
CA HIS A 108 -3.95 5.66 1.14
C HIS A 108 -4.88 5.49 -0.08
N GLU A 109 -4.41 4.91 -1.17
CA GLU A 109 -5.24 4.61 -2.34
C GLU A 109 -6.36 3.62 -2.04
N LYS A 110 -6.08 2.60 -1.22
CA LYS A 110 -7.08 1.62 -0.80
C LYS A 110 -8.18 2.27 0.03
N LEU A 111 -7.82 3.11 1.01
CA LEU A 111 -8.75 3.86 1.84
C LEU A 111 -9.51 4.93 1.04
N SER A 112 -8.84 5.64 0.14
CA SER A 112 -9.46 6.63 -0.74
C SER A 112 -10.55 6.01 -1.62
N ARG A 113 -10.30 4.82 -2.17
CA ARG A 113 -11.32 4.07 -2.93
C ARG A 113 -12.51 3.64 -2.06
N ARG A 114 -12.26 3.25 -0.81
CA ARG A 114 -13.31 2.86 0.14
C ARG A 114 -14.16 4.05 0.57
N LEU A 115 -13.56 5.22 0.75
CA LEU A 115 -14.23 6.48 1.10
C LEU A 115 -14.85 7.18 -0.11
N GLY A 116 -14.50 6.76 -1.33
CA GLY A 116 -14.94 7.39 -2.57
C GLY A 116 -14.23 8.70 -2.91
N GLU A 117 -13.47 9.29 -1.98
CA GLU A 117 -12.77 10.56 -2.19
C GLU A 117 -11.47 10.67 -1.35
N GLY A 118 -10.32 10.84 -2.03
CA GLY A 118 -9.02 11.02 -1.36
C GLY A 118 -8.91 12.33 -0.57
N ALA A 119 -9.53 13.40 -1.06
CA ALA A 119 -9.48 14.70 -0.38
C ALA A 119 -10.13 14.69 1.02
N LEU A 120 -11.14 13.83 1.21
CA LEU A 120 -11.76 13.64 2.53
C LEU A 120 -10.81 12.89 3.47
N LEU A 121 -10.11 11.88 2.97
CA LEU A 121 -9.11 11.14 3.73
C LEU A 121 -7.95 12.04 4.17
N ASP A 122 -7.42 12.87 3.25
CA ASP A 122 -6.35 13.82 3.57
C ASP A 122 -6.75 14.79 4.68
N LEU A 123 -7.97 15.33 4.62
CA LEU A 123 -8.49 16.24 5.63
C LEU A 123 -8.65 15.54 6.99
N LEU A 124 -9.13 14.31 7.00
CA LEU A 124 -9.25 13.50 8.21
C LEU A 124 -7.87 13.26 8.83
N LEU A 125 -6.90 12.80 8.04
CA LEU A 125 -5.55 12.55 8.50
C LEU A 125 -4.91 13.82 9.05
N GLU A 126 -5.00 14.95 8.32
CA GLU A 126 -4.47 16.24 8.77
C GLU A 126 -5.07 16.68 10.11
N THR A 127 -6.40 16.54 10.27
CA THR A 127 -7.10 16.96 11.49
C THR A 127 -6.81 16.05 12.67
N ILE A 128 -6.77 14.74 12.46
CA ILE A 128 -6.52 13.76 13.53
C ILE A 128 -5.06 13.83 13.97
N THR A 129 -4.11 13.88 13.04
CA THR A 129 -2.68 13.91 13.37
C THR A 129 -2.20 15.24 13.93
N SER A 130 -2.93 16.33 13.70
CA SER A 130 -2.62 17.66 14.30
C SER A 130 -2.92 17.75 15.79
N ARG A 131 -3.65 16.80 16.35
CA ARG A 131 -3.94 16.78 17.81
C ARG A 131 -2.70 16.39 18.61
N SER A 132 -2.50 17.08 19.72
CA SER A 132 -1.37 16.83 20.64
C SER A 132 -1.46 15.49 21.36
N ASP A 133 -2.65 14.91 21.48
CA ASP A 133 -2.94 13.62 22.13
C ASP A 133 -3.02 12.44 21.16
N PHE A 134 -2.69 12.66 19.87
CA PHE A 134 -2.71 11.61 18.86
C PHE A 134 -1.68 10.50 19.17
N ASN A 135 -2.15 9.26 19.26
CA ASN A 135 -1.30 8.10 19.54
C ASN A 135 -1.66 6.84 18.75
N ASN A 136 -2.48 6.95 17.72
CA ASN A 136 -2.90 5.86 16.83
C ASN A 136 -3.42 4.59 17.57
N SER A 137 -4.07 4.75 18.70
CA SER A 137 -4.63 3.64 19.51
C SER A 137 -6.15 3.59 19.41
N ASP A 138 -6.72 2.40 19.67
CA ASP A 138 -8.19 2.25 19.78
C ASP A 138 -8.78 3.16 20.85
N ALA A 139 -8.07 3.34 21.96
CA ALA A 139 -8.48 4.24 23.03
C ALA A 139 -8.60 5.68 22.55
N PHE A 140 -7.63 6.14 21.75
CA PHE A 140 -7.68 7.48 21.16
C PHE A 140 -8.92 7.64 20.25
N PHE A 141 -9.16 6.69 19.35
CA PHE A 141 -10.30 6.78 18.42
C PHE A 141 -11.64 6.70 19.13
N ARG A 142 -11.76 5.94 20.23
CA ARG A 142 -12.96 5.93 21.08
C ARG A 142 -13.19 7.28 21.75
N ILE A 143 -12.15 7.90 22.29
CA ILE A 143 -12.23 9.25 22.87
C ILE A 143 -12.58 10.28 21.81
N TYR A 144 -11.92 10.21 20.65
CA TYR A 144 -12.15 11.13 19.54
C TYR A 144 -13.58 11.12 19.04
N LEU A 145 -14.18 9.93 18.86
CA LEU A 145 -15.57 9.76 18.45
C LEU A 145 -16.57 9.94 19.60
N GLY A 146 -16.16 9.71 20.84
CA GLY A 146 -16.98 9.97 22.04
C GLY A 146 -17.22 11.45 22.25
N GLU A 147 -16.25 12.29 21.90
CA GLU A 147 -16.34 13.73 22.02
C GLU A 147 -17.00 14.39 20.80
N ARG A 148 -18.27 14.72 20.88
CA ARG A 148 -18.99 15.47 19.83
C ARG A 148 -18.25 16.76 19.40
N LYS A 149 -17.48 17.38 20.31
CA LYS A 149 -16.68 18.57 20.00
C LYS A 149 -15.55 18.29 18.99
N SER A 150 -14.92 17.14 19.08
CA SER A 150 -13.85 16.72 18.15
C SER A 150 -14.37 16.58 16.72
N LEU A 151 -15.55 16.00 16.54
CA LEU A 151 -16.20 15.89 15.24
C LEU A 151 -16.71 17.25 14.72
N LYS A 152 -17.19 18.13 15.62
CA LYS A 152 -17.60 19.50 15.25
C LYS A 152 -16.43 20.31 14.70
N ALA A 153 -15.20 20.08 15.14
CA ALA A 153 -14.03 20.78 14.65
C ALA A 153 -13.72 20.45 13.17
N LEU A 154 -14.16 19.29 12.67
CA LEU A 154 -14.05 18.90 11.27
C LEU A 154 -14.99 19.66 10.34
N LEU A 155 -16.17 20.06 10.81
CA LEU A 155 -17.22 20.64 9.97
C LEU A 155 -16.78 21.89 9.20
N PRO A 156 -16.12 22.90 9.82
CA PRO A 156 -15.69 24.10 9.11
C PRO A 156 -14.58 23.80 8.08
N ALA A 157 -13.72 22.81 8.35
CA ALA A 157 -12.68 22.39 7.43
C ALA A 157 -13.28 21.65 6.21
N LEU A 158 -14.30 20.82 6.42
CA LEU A 158 -15.08 20.16 5.37
C LEU A 158 -15.80 21.17 4.48
N ALA A 159 -16.49 22.16 5.06
CA ALA A 159 -17.20 23.19 4.31
C ALA A 159 -16.25 24.04 3.46
N LYS A 160 -15.05 24.36 3.97
CA LYS A 160 -14.07 25.21 3.28
C LYS A 160 -13.39 24.51 2.09
N ARG A 161 -13.25 23.19 2.16
CA ARG A 161 -12.44 22.42 1.17
C ARG A 161 -13.31 21.75 0.15
N ASN A 162 -14.28 21.82 -0.32
CA ASN A 162 -15.03 21.16 -1.42
C ASN A 162 -16.55 21.11 -1.22
N ASN A 163 -17.12 22.05 -0.48
CA ASN A 163 -18.56 22.11 -0.20
C ASN A 163 -19.13 20.80 0.37
N TYR A 164 -18.37 20.16 1.26
CA TYR A 164 -18.90 19.03 2.01
C TYR A 164 -19.87 19.52 3.08
N THR A 165 -20.97 18.82 3.22
CA THR A 165 -21.88 18.97 4.37
C THR A 165 -21.65 17.80 5.32
N GLY A 166 -21.50 18.10 6.59
CA GLY A 166 -21.29 17.09 7.64
C GLY A 166 -22.43 17.12 8.66
N GLU A 167 -22.95 15.96 8.99
CA GLU A 167 -23.94 15.76 10.04
C GLU A 167 -23.41 14.76 11.07
N ILE A 168 -23.50 15.10 12.36
CA ILE A 168 -23.07 14.23 13.44
C ILE A 168 -24.28 13.44 13.91
N THR A 169 -24.23 12.13 13.75
CA THR A 169 -25.22 11.17 14.23
C THR A 169 -24.63 10.31 15.35
N PHE A 170 -25.46 9.53 16.00
CA PHE A 170 -25.04 8.60 17.03
C PHE A 170 -25.08 7.18 16.50
N ASP A 171 -24.02 6.43 16.72
CA ASP A 171 -23.90 5.01 16.39
C ASP A 171 -24.25 4.19 17.63
N GLU A 172 -25.42 3.56 17.61
CA GLU A 172 -25.93 2.78 18.75
C GLU A 172 -25.13 1.48 18.97
N GLU A 173 -24.57 0.92 17.91
CA GLU A 173 -23.80 -0.33 17.98
C GLU A 173 -22.53 -0.15 18.83
N HIS A 174 -21.84 0.97 18.67
CA HIS A 174 -20.58 1.24 19.37
C HIS A 174 -20.74 2.23 20.53
N GLY A 175 -21.91 2.86 20.68
CA GLY A 175 -22.15 3.90 21.70
C GLY A 175 -21.31 5.16 21.47
N LEU A 176 -20.99 5.48 20.23
CA LEU A 176 -20.09 6.56 19.82
C LEU A 176 -20.78 7.50 18.83
N HIS A 177 -20.24 8.69 18.65
CA HIS A 177 -20.69 9.57 17.58
C HIS A 177 -20.03 9.15 16.26
N GLN A 178 -20.75 9.36 15.15
CA GLN A 178 -20.25 9.19 13.80
C GLN A 178 -20.54 10.46 12.98
N LEU A 179 -19.72 10.69 11.95
CA LEU A 179 -19.89 11.82 11.06
C LEU A 179 -20.34 11.32 9.69
N VAL A 180 -21.49 11.78 9.25
CA VAL A 180 -22.03 11.55 7.91
C VAL A 180 -21.60 12.71 7.03
N VAL A 181 -20.76 12.46 6.05
CA VAL A 181 -20.27 13.49 5.12
C VAL A 181 -20.95 13.31 3.78
N ARG A 182 -21.47 14.38 3.21
CA ARG A 182 -22.12 14.41 1.91
C ARG A 182 -21.50 15.48 1.04
N ARG A 183 -21.37 15.20 -0.27
CA ARG A 183 -20.97 16.17 -1.28
C ARG A 183 -22.03 16.26 -2.37
N GLY A 184 -22.81 17.32 -2.36
CA GLY A 184 -23.91 17.50 -3.30
C GLY A 184 -24.87 16.31 -3.29
N HIS A 185 -25.05 15.66 -4.44
CA HIS A 185 -25.94 14.49 -4.62
C HIS A 185 -25.21 13.14 -4.51
N ALA A 186 -23.92 13.14 -4.14
CA ALA A 186 -23.16 11.89 -3.98
C ALA A 186 -23.64 11.07 -2.79
N SER A 187 -23.38 9.78 -2.82
CA SER A 187 -23.66 8.89 -1.68
C SER A 187 -22.95 9.37 -0.41
N PRO A 188 -23.62 9.33 0.75
CA PRO A 188 -23.01 9.76 1.99
C PRO A 188 -21.84 8.85 2.38
N VAL A 189 -20.77 9.45 2.87
CA VAL A 189 -19.63 8.75 3.45
C VAL A 189 -19.73 8.78 4.95
N LEU A 190 -19.61 7.61 5.58
CA LEU A 190 -19.70 7.45 7.03
C LEU A 190 -18.30 7.36 7.64
N ILE A 191 -17.98 8.29 8.53
CA ILE A 191 -16.78 8.25 9.36
C ILE A 191 -17.21 7.76 10.74
N HIS A 192 -16.98 6.47 10.97
CA HIS A 192 -17.41 5.75 12.17
C HIS A 192 -16.26 4.96 12.78
N TYR A 193 -16.49 4.35 13.93
CA TYR A 193 -15.46 3.63 14.68
C TYR A 193 -14.78 2.51 13.86
N ASN A 194 -15.53 1.67 13.15
CA ASN A 194 -14.97 0.58 12.35
C ASN A 194 -14.02 1.06 11.23
N LEU A 195 -14.21 2.28 10.71
CA LEU A 195 -13.29 2.86 9.74
C LEU A 195 -11.98 3.26 10.42
N LEU A 196 -12.05 4.01 11.53
CA LEU A 196 -10.87 4.54 12.21
C LEU A 196 -10.08 3.47 12.97
N SER A 197 -10.74 2.39 13.41
CA SER A 197 -10.10 1.25 14.07
C SER A 197 -9.58 0.19 13.10
N SER A 198 -9.82 0.33 11.79
CA SER A 198 -9.34 -0.62 10.79
C SER A 198 -7.82 -0.67 10.73
N ALA A 199 -7.27 -1.83 10.39
CA ALA A 199 -5.81 -2.03 10.28
C ALA A 199 -5.16 -1.12 9.21
N GLU A 200 -5.95 -0.73 8.20
CA GLU A 200 -5.50 0.18 7.15
C GLU A 200 -5.43 1.64 7.62
N PHE A 201 -6.21 2.03 8.62
CA PHE A 201 -6.21 3.40 9.14
C PHE A 201 -5.16 3.61 10.24
N LYS A 202 -4.80 2.54 10.95
CA LYS A 202 -3.74 2.50 11.97
C LYS A 202 -2.36 2.31 11.34
#